data_9f41485304c417055ca47e74d683456f
#
_entry.id   9f41485304c417055ca47e74d683456f
#
_cell.length_a   1.000
_cell.length_b   1.000
_cell.length_c   1.000
_cell.angle_alpha   90.00
_cell.angle_beta   90.00
_cell.angle_gamma   90.00
#
_symmetry.space_group_name_H-M   'P 1'
#
loop_
_entity.id
_entity.type
_entity.pdbx_description
1 polymer ?
#
loop_
_entity_poly.entity_id
_entity_poly.type
_entity_poly.pdbx_seq_one_letter_code
_entity_poly.pdbx_strand_id
1 'polypeptide(L)'
;KVREDRGARTIEFLMGSPDDDASLFLFNGIMEVLQEYIDDGTLICRSGRVTFDETSIMDQNTDTAKKQLKSEIDEFYSLEKTPDIICTASDDFALAALELLEKEQLQPGDENWPLITGVNADADAVKSVAEEKIGFTVMLDRRDLAEALTKLVETYLNGDDVDINNYSQYDNGVKIIGTVTCDGKLIDKDNYQILVDNGFYLAEMIAPEASPTPVPEEVSPTPEVTVTPEASLTPEGGEPEKKSQVIPKDEPEVSTEEVPAVKDGENQESNSKLQSSGKA
;
A
#
# COMPACT_ATOMS: atom_id res chain seq x y z
N LYS A 1 2.99 -21.40 -1.29
CA LYS A 1 3.84 -21.39 -0.05
C LYS A 1 3.10 -22.07 1.12
N VAL A 2 1.83 -21.70 1.41
CA VAL A 2 1.07 -22.26 2.54
C VAL A 2 0.95 -23.79 2.47
N ARG A 3 0.81 -24.37 1.26
CA ARG A 3 0.70 -25.83 1.07
C ARG A 3 2.01 -26.60 1.14
N GLU A 4 3.14 -25.94 0.93
CA GLU A 4 4.46 -26.60 0.89
C GLU A 4 5.13 -26.60 2.26
N ASP A 5 4.94 -25.55 3.06
CA ASP A 5 5.43 -25.42 4.42
C ASP A 5 4.34 -25.86 5.40
N ARG A 6 4.50 -27.03 6.00
CA ARG A 6 3.51 -27.63 6.93
C ARG A 6 3.31 -26.89 8.27
N GLY A 7 3.74 -25.62 8.36
CA GLY A 7 3.54 -24.74 9.53
C GLY A 7 2.35 -23.80 9.33
N ALA A 8 1.63 -23.47 10.40
CA ALA A 8 0.66 -22.40 10.36
C ALA A 8 1.32 -21.06 10.03
N ARG A 9 0.64 -20.25 9.21
CA ARG A 9 1.07 -18.88 8.84
C ARG A 9 0.09 -17.87 9.40
N THR A 10 0.60 -16.69 9.70
CA THR A 10 -0.24 -15.60 10.19
C THR A 10 -0.59 -14.63 9.07
N ILE A 11 -1.82 -14.08 9.11
CA ILE A 11 -2.34 -13.15 8.12
C ILE A 11 -3.12 -12.03 8.80
N GLU A 12 -2.98 -10.80 8.29
CA GLU A 12 -3.85 -9.67 8.62
C GLU A 12 -4.39 -9.04 7.33
N PHE A 13 -5.57 -8.41 7.44
CA PHE A 13 -6.30 -7.89 6.30
C PHE A 13 -6.51 -6.39 6.40
N LEU A 14 -6.26 -5.66 5.31
CA LEU A 14 -6.59 -4.24 5.14
C LEU A 14 -7.49 -4.12 3.91
N MET A 15 -8.80 -4.08 4.14
CA MET A 15 -9.79 -4.06 3.07
C MET A 15 -10.29 -2.65 2.76
N GLY A 16 -10.88 -2.47 1.58
CA GLY A 16 -11.34 -1.17 1.12
C GLY A 16 -12.56 -0.63 1.87
N SER A 17 -13.16 0.45 1.37
CA SER A 17 -14.26 1.13 2.07
C SER A 17 -15.51 0.25 2.18
N PRO A 18 -16.22 0.27 3.32
CA PRO A 18 -17.41 -0.54 3.53
C PRO A 18 -18.62 -0.07 2.68
N ASP A 19 -18.58 1.12 2.14
CA ASP A 19 -19.59 1.69 1.23
C ASP A 19 -19.26 1.48 -0.26
N ASP A 20 -18.17 0.72 -0.56
CA ASP A 20 -17.77 0.36 -1.91
C ASP A 20 -18.05 -1.13 -2.19
N ASP A 21 -19.01 -1.39 -3.05
CA ASP A 21 -19.38 -2.75 -3.45
C ASP A 21 -18.19 -3.52 -4.07
N ALA A 22 -17.28 -2.84 -4.77
CA ALA A 22 -16.10 -3.50 -5.34
C ALA A 22 -15.17 -4.03 -4.25
N SER A 23 -15.03 -3.30 -3.15
CA SER A 23 -14.26 -3.74 -1.98
C SER A 23 -14.89 -4.98 -1.32
N LEU A 24 -16.22 -5.03 -1.22
CA LEU A 24 -16.94 -6.20 -0.70
C LEU A 24 -16.76 -7.42 -1.62
N PHE A 25 -16.87 -7.25 -2.93
CA PHE A 25 -16.66 -8.35 -3.89
C PHE A 25 -15.23 -8.87 -3.86
N LEU A 26 -14.24 -7.98 -3.75
CA LEU A 26 -12.84 -8.38 -3.60
C LEU A 26 -12.63 -9.20 -2.32
N PHE A 27 -13.14 -8.72 -1.18
CA PHE A 27 -13.07 -9.46 0.09
C PHE A 27 -13.70 -10.83 -0.03
N ASN A 28 -14.90 -10.92 -0.58
CA ASN A 28 -15.60 -12.20 -0.76
C ASN A 28 -14.80 -13.16 -1.64
N GLY A 29 -14.20 -12.68 -2.73
CA GLY A 29 -13.34 -13.51 -3.58
C GLY A 29 -12.06 -13.98 -2.87
N ILE A 30 -11.47 -13.16 -2.03
CA ILE A 30 -10.34 -13.55 -1.17
C ILE A 30 -10.77 -14.64 -0.19
N MET A 31 -11.89 -14.45 0.50
CA MET A 31 -12.38 -15.40 1.51
C MET A 31 -12.89 -16.69 0.89
N GLU A 32 -13.44 -16.69 -0.33
CA GLU A 32 -13.80 -17.92 -1.05
C GLU A 32 -12.60 -18.88 -1.15
N VAL A 33 -11.38 -18.35 -1.23
CA VAL A 33 -10.14 -19.15 -1.30
C VAL A 33 -9.51 -19.38 0.07
N LEU A 34 -9.51 -18.37 0.95
CA LEU A 34 -8.72 -18.41 2.19
C LEU A 34 -9.50 -18.96 3.40
N GLN A 35 -10.85 -18.96 3.38
CA GLN A 35 -11.66 -19.37 4.50
C GLN A 35 -11.34 -20.81 4.95
N GLU A 36 -11.15 -21.75 4.01
CA GLU A 36 -10.81 -23.14 4.34
C GLU A 36 -9.52 -23.26 5.16
N TYR A 37 -8.53 -22.37 4.90
CA TYR A 37 -7.23 -22.36 5.61
C TYR A 37 -7.31 -21.66 6.96
N ILE A 38 -8.24 -20.71 7.10
CA ILE A 38 -8.53 -20.07 8.39
C ILE A 38 -9.25 -21.04 9.30
N ASP A 39 -10.25 -21.76 8.77
CA ASP A 39 -11.08 -22.72 9.52
C ASP A 39 -10.26 -23.92 10.00
N ASP A 40 -9.29 -24.40 9.20
CA ASP A 40 -8.42 -25.52 9.57
C ASP A 40 -7.19 -25.11 10.39
N GLY A 41 -6.98 -23.81 10.61
CA GLY A 41 -5.85 -23.24 11.37
C GLY A 41 -4.53 -23.20 10.62
N THR A 42 -4.52 -23.44 9.32
CA THR A 42 -3.33 -23.28 8.47
C THR A 42 -2.97 -21.81 8.28
N LEU A 43 -3.99 -20.92 8.21
CA LEU A 43 -3.87 -19.48 8.32
C LEU A 43 -4.50 -19.00 9.62
N ILE A 44 -3.79 -18.14 10.35
CA ILE A 44 -4.22 -17.59 11.63
C ILE A 44 -4.26 -16.08 11.54
N CYS A 45 -5.44 -15.48 11.55
CA CYS A 45 -5.61 -14.05 11.78
C CYS A 45 -5.54 -13.80 13.29
N ARG A 46 -4.42 -13.23 13.77
CA ARG A 46 -4.22 -13.06 15.21
C ARG A 46 -5.08 -11.97 15.81
N SER A 47 -5.41 -10.93 15.03
CA SER A 47 -6.36 -9.90 15.45
C SER A 47 -7.78 -10.44 15.59
N GLY A 48 -8.07 -11.60 14.95
CA GLY A 48 -9.41 -12.17 14.85
C GLY A 48 -10.33 -11.42 13.88
N ARG A 49 -9.82 -10.42 13.14
CA ARG A 49 -10.59 -9.64 12.16
C ARG A 49 -10.67 -10.40 10.84
N VAL A 50 -11.74 -11.14 10.66
CA VAL A 50 -11.94 -12.02 9.50
C VAL A 50 -13.26 -11.74 8.76
N THR A 51 -13.96 -10.68 9.14
CA THR A 51 -15.15 -10.21 8.42
C THR A 51 -14.88 -8.92 7.66
N PHE A 52 -15.68 -8.64 6.63
CA PHE A 52 -15.52 -7.41 5.85
C PHE A 52 -15.65 -6.15 6.71
N ASP A 53 -16.66 -6.11 7.60
CA ASP A 53 -16.90 -4.96 8.48
C ASP A 53 -15.72 -4.68 9.43
N GLU A 54 -15.02 -5.72 9.89
CA GLU A 54 -13.88 -5.58 10.81
C GLU A 54 -12.59 -5.18 10.11
N THR A 55 -12.45 -5.51 8.82
CA THR A 55 -11.23 -5.30 8.03
C THR A 55 -11.33 -4.09 7.11
N SER A 56 -12.55 -3.58 6.88
CA SER A 56 -12.79 -2.46 5.97
C SER A 56 -12.32 -1.13 6.56
N ILE A 57 -11.85 -0.26 5.69
CA ILE A 57 -11.29 1.05 6.04
C ILE A 57 -12.05 2.13 5.28
N MET A 58 -12.83 2.92 6.02
CA MET A 58 -13.65 3.99 5.48
C MET A 58 -12.84 4.94 4.60
N ASP A 59 -13.43 5.35 3.46
CA ASP A 59 -12.87 6.28 2.49
C ASP A 59 -11.51 5.81 1.92
N GLN A 60 -11.16 4.53 2.07
CA GLN A 60 -9.86 3.97 1.68
C GLN A 60 -8.66 4.78 2.25
N ASN A 61 -8.79 5.26 3.48
CA ASN A 61 -7.83 6.16 4.10
C ASN A 61 -6.55 5.43 4.53
N THR A 62 -5.43 5.73 3.89
CA THR A 62 -4.13 5.08 4.12
C THR A 62 -3.56 5.32 5.53
N ASP A 63 -3.83 6.48 6.14
CA ASP A 63 -3.40 6.75 7.52
C ASP A 63 -4.18 5.90 8.53
N THR A 64 -5.46 5.63 8.24
CA THR A 64 -6.27 4.70 9.04
C THR A 64 -5.77 3.28 8.87
N ALA A 65 -5.44 2.85 7.64
CA ALA A 65 -4.83 1.56 7.36
C ALA A 65 -3.52 1.35 8.14
N LYS A 66 -2.62 2.34 8.11
CA LYS A 66 -1.36 2.30 8.88
C LYS A 66 -1.60 2.21 10.38
N LYS A 67 -2.56 2.96 10.93
CA LYS A 67 -2.88 2.91 12.36
C LYS A 67 -3.47 1.57 12.77
N GLN A 68 -4.35 1.01 11.94
CA GLN A 68 -4.93 -0.31 12.18
C GLN A 68 -3.85 -1.38 12.18
N LEU A 69 -3.04 -1.46 11.12
CA LEU A 69 -1.95 -2.44 11.04
C LEU A 69 -0.95 -2.31 12.18
N LYS A 70 -0.58 -1.06 12.53
CA LYS A 70 0.31 -0.83 13.67
C LYS A 70 -0.28 -1.32 14.98
N SER A 71 -1.56 -1.04 15.23
CA SER A 71 -2.25 -1.52 16.43
C SER A 71 -2.30 -3.05 16.48
N GLU A 72 -2.56 -3.70 15.35
CA GLU A 72 -2.57 -5.16 15.23
C GLU A 72 -1.18 -5.75 15.52
N ILE A 73 -0.12 -5.16 14.94
CA ILE A 73 1.27 -5.58 15.21
C ILE A 73 1.62 -5.40 16.68
N ASP A 74 1.33 -4.24 17.26
CA ASP A 74 1.68 -3.92 18.65
C ASP A 74 0.93 -4.82 19.66
N GLU A 75 -0.33 -5.19 19.37
CA GLU A 75 -1.18 -5.96 20.29
C GLU A 75 -0.98 -7.48 20.14
N PHE A 76 -0.87 -7.98 18.91
CA PHE A 76 -0.90 -9.41 18.63
C PHE A 76 0.43 -10.00 18.18
N TYR A 77 1.41 -9.14 17.84
CA TYR A 77 2.75 -9.54 17.41
C TYR A 77 3.81 -8.87 18.29
N SER A 78 4.94 -9.51 18.49
CA SER A 78 6.06 -8.87 19.20
C SER A 78 6.84 -7.95 18.24
N LEU A 79 7.65 -7.02 18.78
CA LEU A 79 8.51 -6.14 17.97
C LEU A 79 9.46 -6.89 17.01
N GLU A 80 9.74 -8.15 17.29
CA GLU A 80 10.56 -9.02 16.45
C GLU A 80 9.75 -9.90 15.48
N LYS A 81 8.42 -9.74 15.48
CA LYS A 81 7.53 -10.54 14.63
C LYS A 81 6.44 -9.67 14.05
N THR A 82 6.21 -9.86 12.76
CA THR A 82 5.09 -9.30 11.99
C THR A 82 4.18 -10.44 11.54
N PRO A 83 2.98 -10.17 11.02
CA PRO A 83 2.23 -11.20 10.30
C PRO A 83 3.09 -11.75 9.14
N ASP A 84 2.96 -13.04 8.85
CA ASP A 84 3.62 -13.64 7.67
C ASP A 84 3.04 -13.07 6.36
N ILE A 85 1.79 -12.63 6.38
CA ILE A 85 1.06 -12.10 5.22
C ILE A 85 0.28 -10.84 5.64
N ILE A 86 0.40 -9.77 4.84
CA ILE A 86 -0.46 -8.59 4.91
C ILE A 86 -1.24 -8.55 3.60
N CYS A 87 -2.53 -8.90 3.69
CA CYS A 87 -3.43 -8.93 2.54
C CYS A 87 -4.15 -7.59 2.42
N THR A 88 -3.92 -6.87 1.31
CA THR A 88 -4.50 -5.54 1.12
C THR A 88 -5.42 -5.47 -0.11
N ALA A 89 -6.42 -4.59 -0.03
CA ALA A 89 -7.37 -4.36 -1.11
C ALA A 89 -6.85 -3.43 -2.21
N SER A 90 -5.72 -2.75 -2.00
CA SER A 90 -5.17 -1.82 -2.98
C SER A 90 -3.66 -1.66 -2.82
N ASP A 91 -3.01 -1.16 -3.86
CA ASP A 91 -1.60 -0.80 -3.85
C ASP A 91 -1.30 0.34 -2.87
N ASP A 92 -2.23 1.29 -2.69
CA ASP A 92 -2.10 2.34 -1.68
C ASP A 92 -1.96 1.77 -0.27
N PHE A 93 -2.73 0.74 0.06
CA PHE A 93 -2.62 0.06 1.36
C PHE A 93 -1.36 -0.80 1.45
N ALA A 94 -0.93 -1.42 0.35
CA ALA A 94 0.32 -2.16 0.30
C ALA A 94 1.53 -1.23 0.53
N LEU A 95 1.54 -0.06 -0.11
CA LEU A 95 2.57 0.96 0.10
C LEU A 95 2.51 1.57 1.50
N ALA A 96 1.31 1.76 2.06
CA ALA A 96 1.14 2.22 3.43
C ALA A 96 1.67 1.20 4.46
N ALA A 97 1.46 -0.09 4.22
CA ALA A 97 2.04 -1.16 5.04
C ALA A 97 3.57 -1.19 4.91
N LEU A 98 4.10 -1.08 3.69
CA LEU A 98 5.53 -0.98 3.42
C LEU A 98 6.17 0.18 4.18
N GLU A 99 5.60 1.39 4.08
CA GLU A 99 6.09 2.57 4.80
C GLU A 99 6.12 2.36 6.32
N LEU A 100 5.10 1.70 6.87
CA LEU A 100 5.05 1.38 8.30
C LEU A 100 6.19 0.44 8.70
N LEU A 101 6.41 -0.65 7.96
CA LEU A 101 7.45 -1.64 8.26
C LEU A 101 8.86 -1.05 8.16
N GLU A 102 9.11 -0.21 7.16
CA GLU A 102 10.39 0.49 7.02
C GLU A 102 10.65 1.47 8.18
N LYS A 103 9.61 2.15 8.69
CA LYS A 103 9.72 2.99 9.89
C LYS A 103 10.03 2.19 11.16
N GLU A 104 9.53 0.98 11.26
CA GLU A 104 9.85 0.03 12.34
C GLU A 104 11.22 -0.66 12.11
N GLN A 105 12.02 -0.19 11.15
CA GLN A 105 13.37 -0.65 10.81
C GLN A 105 13.46 -2.08 10.30
N LEU A 106 12.36 -2.66 9.83
CA LEU A 106 12.36 -3.92 9.11
C LEU A 106 12.84 -3.72 7.67
N GLN A 107 13.56 -4.68 7.15
CA GLN A 107 14.08 -4.61 5.78
C GLN A 107 13.59 -5.80 4.94
N PRO A 108 13.39 -5.60 3.63
CA PRO A 108 13.12 -6.68 2.71
C PRO A 108 14.22 -7.76 2.79
N GLY A 109 13.77 -9.02 2.91
CA GLY A 109 14.68 -10.15 3.08
C GLY A 109 14.97 -10.55 4.52
N ASP A 110 14.56 -9.76 5.51
CA ASP A 110 14.57 -10.17 6.91
C ASP A 110 13.66 -11.39 7.14
N GLU A 111 13.99 -12.23 8.10
CA GLU A 111 13.18 -13.42 8.43
C GLU A 111 11.72 -13.07 8.75
N ASN A 112 11.50 -11.89 9.31
CA ASN A 112 10.19 -11.37 9.70
C ASN A 112 9.56 -10.45 8.64
N TRP A 113 10.12 -10.35 7.43
CA TRP A 113 9.52 -9.55 6.36
C TRP A 113 8.27 -10.25 5.82
N PRO A 114 7.08 -9.60 5.89
CA PRO A 114 5.84 -10.22 5.45
C PRO A 114 5.71 -10.28 3.93
N LEU A 115 4.89 -11.20 3.45
CA LEU A 115 4.37 -11.15 2.10
C LEU A 115 3.26 -10.08 2.05
N ILE A 116 3.55 -8.93 1.47
CA ILE A 116 2.56 -7.87 1.24
C ILE A 116 1.92 -8.09 -0.13
N THR A 117 0.59 -8.01 -0.22
CA THR A 117 -0.13 -8.12 -1.50
C THR A 117 -0.77 -6.78 -1.85
N GLY A 118 -0.95 -6.51 -3.14
CA GLY A 118 -1.60 -5.31 -3.64
C GLY A 118 -2.61 -5.61 -4.75
N VAL A 119 -3.36 -4.60 -5.14
CA VAL A 119 -4.30 -4.60 -6.26
C VAL A 119 -4.23 -3.25 -6.95
N ASN A 120 -4.26 -3.21 -8.26
CA ASN A 120 -4.31 -2.16 -9.27
C ASN A 120 -3.05 -2.09 -10.16
N ALA A 121 -1.92 -2.63 -9.74
CA ALA A 121 -0.63 -2.53 -10.41
C ALA A 121 -0.17 -1.07 -10.64
N ASP A 122 -0.30 -0.23 -9.61
CA ASP A 122 0.16 1.16 -9.64
C ASP A 122 1.69 1.22 -9.74
N ALA A 123 2.23 2.24 -10.41
CA ALA A 123 3.64 2.30 -10.76
C ALA A 123 4.59 2.15 -9.56
N ASP A 124 4.30 2.81 -8.43
CA ASP A 124 5.12 2.75 -7.22
C ASP A 124 5.05 1.38 -6.54
N ALA A 125 3.87 0.73 -6.58
CA ALA A 125 3.72 -0.63 -6.09
C ALA A 125 4.45 -1.64 -6.97
N VAL A 126 4.35 -1.51 -8.31
CA VAL A 126 5.09 -2.36 -9.27
C VAL A 126 6.60 -2.19 -9.09
N LYS A 127 7.09 -0.96 -8.86
CA LYS A 127 8.49 -0.71 -8.53
C LYS A 127 8.88 -1.44 -7.24
N SER A 128 8.04 -1.38 -6.21
CA SER A 128 8.26 -2.07 -4.94
C SER A 128 8.19 -3.60 -5.09
N VAL A 129 7.37 -4.11 -6.03
CA VAL A 129 7.36 -5.54 -6.41
C VAL A 129 8.67 -5.94 -7.09
N ALA A 130 9.18 -5.12 -8.01
CA ALA A 130 10.47 -5.36 -8.67
C ALA A 130 11.65 -5.35 -7.68
N GLU A 131 11.53 -4.59 -6.60
CA GLU A 131 12.49 -4.52 -5.48
C GLU A 131 12.28 -5.62 -4.41
N GLU A 132 11.34 -6.53 -4.62
CA GLU A 132 10.96 -7.60 -3.67
C GLU A 132 10.45 -7.08 -2.30
N LYS A 133 10.03 -5.82 -2.22
CA LYS A 133 9.44 -5.20 -1.02
C LYS A 133 7.96 -5.58 -0.87
N ILE A 134 7.22 -5.61 -1.98
CA ILE A 134 5.85 -6.11 -2.09
C ILE A 134 5.92 -7.43 -2.86
N GLY A 135 5.17 -8.44 -2.42
CA GLY A 135 5.23 -9.77 -3.02
C GLY A 135 4.60 -9.83 -4.41
N PHE A 136 3.45 -9.21 -4.57
CA PHE A 136 2.74 -9.08 -5.85
C PHE A 136 1.62 -8.05 -5.77
N THR A 137 1.18 -7.59 -6.94
CA THR A 137 -0.07 -6.86 -7.13
C THR A 137 -0.92 -7.52 -8.22
N VAL A 138 -2.21 -7.25 -8.24
CA VAL A 138 -3.13 -7.73 -9.28
C VAL A 138 -3.51 -6.58 -10.19
N MET A 139 -3.13 -6.68 -11.46
CA MET A 139 -3.50 -5.72 -12.49
C MET A 139 -4.92 -5.98 -12.96
N LEU A 140 -5.76 -4.96 -12.92
CA LEU A 140 -7.05 -4.90 -13.60
C LEU A 140 -6.88 -4.02 -14.84
N ASP A 141 -6.66 -4.64 -16.01
CA ASP A 141 -6.38 -3.89 -17.24
C ASP A 141 -7.65 -3.17 -17.73
N ARG A 142 -7.68 -1.85 -17.53
CA ARG A 142 -8.82 -1.00 -17.93
C ARG A 142 -9.04 -0.99 -19.44
N ARG A 143 -8.05 -1.37 -20.23
CA ARG A 143 -8.18 -1.50 -21.70
C ARG A 143 -9.00 -2.74 -22.05
N ASP A 144 -8.76 -3.86 -21.37
CA ASP A 144 -9.55 -5.09 -21.52
C ASP A 144 -11.03 -4.83 -21.14
N LEU A 145 -11.26 -4.07 -20.05
CA LEU A 145 -12.60 -3.66 -19.64
C LEU A 145 -13.27 -2.73 -20.66
N ALA A 146 -12.55 -1.74 -21.18
CA ALA A 146 -13.07 -0.82 -22.20
C ALA A 146 -13.42 -1.55 -23.50
N GLU A 147 -12.59 -2.51 -23.93
CA GLU A 147 -12.83 -3.35 -25.11
C GLU A 147 -14.08 -4.22 -24.90
N ALA A 148 -14.18 -4.90 -23.76
CA ALA A 148 -15.33 -5.72 -23.41
C ALA A 148 -16.63 -4.91 -23.39
N LEU A 149 -16.62 -3.72 -22.78
CA LEU A 149 -17.75 -2.82 -22.74
C LEU A 149 -18.15 -2.34 -24.14
N THR A 150 -17.18 -1.94 -24.95
CA THR A 150 -17.43 -1.47 -26.32
C THR A 150 -18.07 -2.58 -27.16
N LYS A 151 -17.54 -3.79 -27.10
CA LYS A 151 -18.08 -4.97 -27.80
C LYS A 151 -19.50 -5.30 -27.32
N LEU A 152 -19.76 -5.23 -26.02
CA LEU A 152 -21.09 -5.47 -25.44
C LEU A 152 -22.11 -4.46 -25.97
N VAL A 153 -21.77 -3.17 -25.96
CA VAL A 153 -22.65 -2.10 -26.48
C VAL A 153 -22.90 -2.26 -27.99
N GLU A 154 -21.84 -2.55 -28.77
CA GLU A 154 -21.97 -2.75 -30.22
C GLU A 154 -22.88 -3.94 -30.55
N THR A 155 -22.67 -5.09 -29.89
CA THR A 155 -23.51 -6.29 -30.05
C THR A 155 -24.99 -5.99 -29.72
N TYR A 156 -25.23 -5.31 -28.59
CA TYR A 156 -26.59 -4.93 -28.19
C TYR A 156 -27.27 -3.99 -29.19
N LEU A 157 -26.55 -2.98 -29.70
CA LEU A 157 -27.09 -2.02 -30.67
C LEU A 157 -27.39 -2.67 -32.04
N ASN A 158 -26.67 -3.70 -32.41
CA ASN A 158 -26.91 -4.48 -33.63
C ASN A 158 -28.12 -5.43 -33.48
N GLY A 159 -28.64 -5.62 -32.27
CA GLY A 159 -29.73 -6.55 -31.98
C GLY A 159 -29.29 -8.00 -31.88
N ASP A 160 -27.99 -8.24 -31.74
CA ASP A 160 -27.42 -9.55 -31.57
C ASP A 160 -27.42 -9.96 -30.08
N ASP A 161 -27.32 -11.27 -29.83
CA ASP A 161 -27.20 -11.79 -28.45
C ASP A 161 -25.84 -11.44 -27.86
N VAL A 162 -25.85 -10.87 -26.64
CA VAL A 162 -24.63 -10.53 -25.91
C VAL A 162 -23.96 -11.79 -25.38
N ASP A 163 -22.66 -11.93 -25.62
CA ASP A 163 -21.85 -13.02 -25.11
C ASP A 163 -21.53 -12.81 -23.61
N ILE A 164 -22.30 -13.47 -22.75
CA ILE A 164 -22.15 -13.43 -21.29
C ILE A 164 -21.29 -14.59 -20.85
N ASN A 165 -20.24 -14.33 -20.07
CA ASN A 165 -19.32 -15.36 -19.59
C ASN A 165 -19.57 -15.77 -18.10
N ASN A 166 -20.42 -15.04 -17.37
CA ASN A 166 -20.74 -15.36 -15.99
C ASN A 166 -22.25 -15.22 -15.72
N TYR A 167 -22.88 -16.31 -15.30
CA TYR A 167 -24.31 -16.39 -14.99
C TYR A 167 -24.58 -16.82 -13.53
N SER A 168 -23.60 -16.83 -12.65
CA SER A 168 -23.75 -17.43 -11.32
C SER A 168 -23.37 -16.55 -10.14
N GLN A 169 -22.47 -15.58 -10.34
CA GLN A 169 -21.87 -14.89 -9.19
C GLN A 169 -22.60 -13.59 -8.79
N TYR A 170 -23.30 -12.95 -9.72
CA TYR A 170 -23.86 -11.62 -9.46
C TYR A 170 -25.37 -11.67 -9.31
N ASP A 171 -25.84 -11.76 -8.07
CA ASP A 171 -27.25 -11.72 -7.71
C ASP A 171 -27.60 -10.34 -7.14
N ASN A 172 -28.60 -9.67 -7.73
CA ASN A 172 -29.06 -8.36 -7.26
C ASN A 172 -30.24 -8.44 -6.29
N GLY A 173 -30.50 -9.62 -5.71
CA GLY A 173 -31.61 -9.89 -4.80
C GLY A 173 -32.96 -10.14 -5.50
N VAL A 174 -33.01 -10.01 -6.82
CA VAL A 174 -34.20 -10.29 -7.66
C VAL A 174 -33.92 -11.43 -8.63
N LYS A 175 -32.73 -11.41 -9.22
CA LYS A 175 -32.26 -12.43 -10.15
C LYS A 175 -30.74 -12.37 -10.28
N ILE A 176 -30.17 -13.47 -10.76
CA ILE A 176 -28.77 -13.50 -11.20
C ILE A 176 -28.65 -12.67 -12.46
N ILE A 177 -27.69 -11.74 -12.46
CA ILE A 177 -27.38 -10.87 -13.58
C ILE A 177 -26.31 -11.52 -14.43
N GLY A 178 -26.61 -11.74 -15.71
CA GLY A 178 -25.60 -12.17 -16.67
C GLY A 178 -24.54 -11.08 -16.82
N THR A 179 -23.29 -11.43 -16.61
CA THR A 179 -22.17 -10.47 -16.50
C THR A 179 -21.05 -10.85 -17.45
N VAL A 180 -20.37 -9.86 -18.01
CA VAL A 180 -19.09 -10.03 -18.69
C VAL A 180 -17.98 -9.65 -17.71
N THR A 181 -17.19 -10.62 -17.30
CA THR A 181 -16.05 -10.43 -16.41
C THR A 181 -14.74 -10.40 -17.18
N CYS A 182 -13.81 -9.54 -16.76
CA CYS A 182 -12.45 -9.49 -17.24
C CYS A 182 -11.51 -10.08 -16.20
N ASP A 183 -10.50 -10.83 -16.64
CA ASP A 183 -9.56 -11.49 -15.73
C ASP A 183 -8.51 -10.52 -15.19
N GLY A 184 -8.22 -10.60 -13.88
CA GLY A 184 -7.08 -9.94 -13.27
C GLY A 184 -5.77 -10.67 -13.66
N LYS A 185 -4.68 -9.91 -13.76
CA LYS A 185 -3.33 -10.43 -14.05
C LYS A 185 -2.45 -10.26 -12.82
N LEU A 186 -1.90 -11.37 -12.31
CA LEU A 186 -0.90 -11.32 -11.25
C LEU A 186 0.39 -10.70 -11.78
N ILE A 187 0.89 -9.68 -11.08
CA ILE A 187 2.15 -9.00 -11.37
C ILE A 187 3.08 -9.22 -10.19
N ASP A 188 4.17 -9.93 -10.41
CA ASP A 188 5.22 -10.24 -9.46
C ASP A 188 6.61 -9.86 -10.00
N LYS A 189 7.65 -10.12 -9.21
CA LYS A 189 9.03 -9.82 -9.58
C LYS A 189 9.52 -10.49 -10.87
N ASP A 190 8.92 -11.61 -11.25
CA ASP A 190 9.35 -12.40 -12.40
C ASP A 190 8.67 -11.95 -13.70
N ASN A 191 7.55 -11.21 -13.59
CA ASN A 191 6.74 -10.84 -14.76
C ASN A 191 6.40 -9.34 -14.90
N TYR A 192 6.79 -8.46 -13.95
CA TYR A 192 6.40 -7.03 -13.97
C TYR A 192 6.79 -6.32 -15.29
N GLN A 193 7.81 -6.80 -16.01
CA GLN A 193 8.22 -6.25 -17.30
C GLN A 193 7.12 -6.31 -18.35
N ILE A 194 6.14 -7.20 -18.22
CA ILE A 194 5.00 -7.28 -19.13
C ILE A 194 4.23 -5.95 -19.22
N LEU A 195 4.27 -5.14 -18.16
CA LEU A 195 3.63 -3.82 -18.14
C LEU A 195 4.33 -2.81 -19.06
N VAL A 196 5.65 -2.96 -19.27
CA VAL A 196 6.42 -2.18 -20.24
C VAL A 196 6.19 -2.73 -21.65
N ASP A 197 6.28 -4.04 -21.82
CA ASP A 197 6.13 -4.70 -23.12
C ASP A 197 4.76 -4.43 -23.74
N ASN A 198 3.72 -4.37 -22.92
CA ASN A 198 2.35 -4.03 -23.33
C ASN A 198 2.08 -2.51 -23.41
N GLY A 199 3.08 -1.66 -23.18
CA GLY A 199 2.95 -0.21 -23.24
C GLY A 199 2.02 0.38 -22.16
N PHE A 200 1.86 -0.30 -21.02
CA PHE A 200 1.08 0.20 -19.88
C PHE A 200 1.88 1.24 -19.13
N TYR A 201 3.17 0.97 -18.89
CA TYR A 201 4.13 1.91 -18.31
C TYR A 201 5.36 2.10 -19.18
N LEU A 202 6.03 3.24 -19.04
CA LEU A 202 7.40 3.42 -19.50
C LEU A 202 8.35 2.69 -18.53
N ALA A 203 9.43 2.12 -19.05
CA ALA A 203 10.38 1.36 -18.23
C ALA A 203 10.93 2.15 -17.04
N GLU A 204 11.16 3.45 -17.23
CA GLU A 204 11.64 4.37 -16.20
C GLU A 204 10.67 4.58 -15.02
N MET A 205 9.35 4.33 -15.23
CA MET A 205 8.33 4.50 -14.20
C MET A 205 8.33 3.37 -13.17
N ILE A 206 8.72 2.17 -13.59
CA ILE A 206 8.65 0.95 -12.77
C ILE A 206 10.01 0.26 -12.59
N ALA A 207 11.09 0.92 -13.02
CA ALA A 207 12.43 0.41 -12.79
C ALA A 207 12.77 0.42 -11.30
N PRO A 208 13.32 -0.67 -10.74
CA PRO A 208 13.81 -0.67 -9.37
C PRO A 208 14.90 0.40 -9.19
N GLU A 209 15.01 0.95 -7.99
CA GLU A 209 16.11 1.87 -7.69
C GLU A 209 17.43 1.14 -7.85
N ALA A 210 18.37 1.77 -8.59
CA ALA A 210 19.70 1.21 -8.70
C ALA A 210 20.28 1.09 -7.28
N SER A 211 20.63 -0.13 -6.87
CA SER A 211 21.40 -0.33 -5.63
C SER A 211 22.56 0.66 -5.63
N PRO A 212 22.81 1.38 -4.53
CA PRO A 212 23.95 2.27 -4.48
C PRO A 212 25.20 1.49 -4.87
N THR A 213 25.79 1.86 -5.98
CA THR A 213 27.06 1.28 -6.42
C THR A 213 28.02 1.41 -5.23
N PRO A 214 28.62 0.33 -4.71
CA PRO A 214 29.56 0.45 -3.62
C PRO A 214 30.60 1.48 -4.03
N VAL A 215 30.66 2.59 -3.30
CA VAL A 215 31.70 3.59 -3.48
C VAL A 215 33.02 2.82 -3.34
N PRO A 216 33.93 2.86 -4.35
CA PRO A 216 35.20 2.20 -4.21
C PRO A 216 35.83 2.71 -2.91
N GLU A 217 36.14 1.80 -2.01
CA GLU A 217 36.83 2.09 -0.75
C GLU A 217 38.07 2.90 -1.11
N GLU A 218 38.08 4.17 -0.73
CA GLU A 218 39.21 5.05 -0.97
C GLU A 218 40.40 4.42 -0.28
N VAL A 219 41.31 3.82 -1.07
CA VAL A 219 42.52 3.19 -0.57
C VAL A 219 43.28 4.29 0.15
N SER A 220 43.23 4.29 1.47
CA SER A 220 44.04 5.17 2.31
C SER A 220 45.48 5.13 1.80
N PRO A 221 46.11 6.26 1.47
CA PRO A 221 47.50 6.23 1.05
C PRO A 221 48.36 5.69 2.19
N THR A 222 49.11 4.66 1.88
CA THR A 222 50.14 4.11 2.73
C THR A 222 51.03 5.24 3.25
N PRO A 223 51.31 5.33 4.56
CA PRO A 223 52.16 6.40 5.08
C PRO A 223 53.59 6.26 4.52
N GLU A 224 53.96 7.23 3.73
CA GLU A 224 55.31 7.42 3.22
C GLU A 224 56.27 7.67 4.40
N VAL A 225 57.26 6.84 4.53
CA VAL A 225 58.33 6.92 5.58
C VAL A 225 59.09 8.23 5.36
N THR A 226 58.85 9.20 6.18
CA THR A 226 59.61 10.46 6.16
C THR A 226 60.94 10.24 6.89
N VAL A 227 62.00 10.29 6.12
CA VAL A 227 63.38 10.37 6.63
C VAL A 227 63.60 11.81 7.12
N THR A 228 63.96 11.95 8.37
CA THR A 228 64.36 13.22 9.01
C THR A 228 65.72 13.71 8.52
N PRO A 229 65.90 14.96 8.28
CA PRO A 229 67.17 15.66 8.62
C PRO A 229 66.96 16.76 9.63
N GLU A 230 67.91 16.87 10.43
CA GLU A 230 68.22 17.59 11.65
C GLU A 230 68.29 19.13 11.46
N ALA A 231 67.78 19.82 12.50
CA ALA A 231 68.11 21.08 13.13
C ALA A 231 68.66 22.28 12.33
N SER A 232 68.05 23.48 12.48
CA SER A 232 68.74 24.65 13.03
C SER A 232 67.81 25.86 13.28
N LEU A 233 67.73 26.27 14.54
CA LEU A 233 67.73 27.62 15.14
C LEU A 233 66.67 28.68 14.74
N THR A 234 65.91 29.06 15.77
CA THR A 234 65.14 30.27 16.13
C THR A 234 65.85 31.62 15.80
N PRO A 235 65.24 32.86 15.98
CA PRO A 235 64.01 33.20 16.75
C PRO A 235 63.18 34.41 16.23
N GLU A 236 62.10 34.70 17.03
CA GLU A 236 61.46 36.04 17.29
C GLU A 236 60.40 36.55 16.31
N GLY A 237 59.20 36.71 16.80
CA GLY A 237 58.63 37.95 17.33
C GLY A 237 57.26 38.26 16.76
N GLY A 238 56.27 38.44 17.63
CA GLY A 238 55.18 39.35 17.33
C GLY A 238 53.73 38.81 17.39
N GLU A 239 53.16 38.76 18.58
CA GLU A 239 51.74 39.03 18.84
C GLU A 239 51.48 40.56 18.78
N PRO A 240 50.26 41.10 18.81
CA PRO A 240 48.90 40.54 18.88
C PRO A 240 47.89 41.30 17.97
N GLU A 241 46.66 40.87 17.83
CA GLU A 241 45.48 41.67 18.23
C GLU A 241 44.13 41.05 17.81
N LYS A 242 43.25 41.06 18.82
CA LYS A 242 41.83 40.84 18.82
C LYS A 242 41.05 41.72 17.84
N LYS A 243 39.99 41.24 17.28
CA LYS A 243 38.67 41.94 17.33
C LYS A 243 37.49 41.03 17.06
N SER A 244 36.67 41.03 18.07
CA SER A 244 35.28 40.63 18.17
C SER A 244 34.36 41.50 17.31
N GLN A 245 33.31 40.96 16.70
CA GLN A 245 32.02 41.62 16.45
C GLN A 245 31.04 40.58 15.92
N VAL A 246 30.08 40.18 16.72
CA VAL A 246 28.71 40.71 16.92
C VAL A 246 27.71 40.31 15.81
N ILE A 247 26.75 39.51 16.26
CA ILE A 247 25.52 39.04 15.62
C ILE A 247 24.55 40.23 15.41
N PRO A 248 23.68 40.20 14.42
CA PRO A 248 22.27 40.44 14.73
C PRO A 248 21.33 39.32 14.30
N LYS A 249 20.40 39.03 15.20
CA LYS A 249 19.12 38.37 15.00
C LYS A 249 18.21 39.29 14.19
N ASP A 250 17.45 38.70 13.29
CA ASP A 250 16.15 39.24 12.89
C ASP A 250 15.22 38.05 12.59
N GLU A 251 14.25 37.88 13.45
CA GLU A 251 13.00 37.14 13.22
C GLU A 251 12.02 38.08 12.51
N PRO A 252 11.18 37.61 11.60
CA PRO A 252 9.90 38.26 11.34
C PRO A 252 8.73 37.52 11.97
N GLU A 253 7.95 38.30 12.69
CA GLU A 253 6.65 37.99 13.28
C GLU A 253 5.65 37.48 12.24
N VAL A 254 4.93 36.42 12.61
CA VAL A 254 3.76 35.93 11.86
C VAL A 254 2.51 36.53 12.51
N SER A 255 1.80 37.37 11.77
CA SER A 255 0.51 37.90 12.15
C SER A 255 -0.59 36.83 11.97
N THR A 256 -1.30 36.59 13.02
CA THR A 256 -2.56 35.81 13.05
C THR A 256 -3.71 36.65 12.49
N GLU A 257 -4.31 36.23 11.40
CA GLU A 257 -5.62 36.70 10.97
C GLU A 257 -6.71 35.70 11.45
N GLU A 258 -7.63 36.25 12.25
CA GLU A 258 -8.84 35.58 12.72
C GLU A 258 -9.85 35.41 11.57
N VAL A 259 -10.39 34.22 11.41
CA VAL A 259 -11.53 33.93 10.53
C VAL A 259 -12.81 33.87 11.39
N PRO A 260 -13.88 34.55 11.04
CA PRO A 260 -15.09 34.67 11.87
C PRO A 260 -15.96 33.41 11.82
N ALA A 261 -16.52 33.09 12.99
CA ALA A 261 -17.48 32.03 13.25
C ALA A 261 -18.79 32.22 12.45
N VAL A 262 -19.23 31.15 11.81
CA VAL A 262 -20.57 31.05 11.23
C VAL A 262 -21.50 30.44 12.25
N LYS A 263 -22.64 31.14 12.45
CA LYS A 263 -23.69 30.86 13.41
C LYS A 263 -24.53 29.64 13.03
N ASP A 264 -24.86 28.84 14.04
CA ASP A 264 -25.89 27.82 14.06
C ASP A 264 -27.23 28.38 13.61
N GLY A 265 -27.88 27.68 12.68
CA GLY A 265 -29.27 27.88 12.29
C GLY A 265 -30.05 26.61 12.52
N GLU A 266 -30.87 26.63 13.56
CA GLU A 266 -31.90 25.65 13.88
C GLU A 266 -32.81 25.38 12.66
N ASN A 267 -33.07 24.11 12.39
CA ASN A 267 -34.34 23.72 11.76
C ASN A 267 -34.79 22.37 12.33
N GLN A 268 -35.63 22.47 13.35
CA GLN A 268 -36.50 21.39 13.80
C GLN A 268 -37.75 21.32 12.90
N GLU A 269 -38.34 20.13 12.89
CA GLU A 269 -39.68 19.77 12.45
C GLU A 269 -39.86 19.34 10.98
N SER A 270 -39.91 18.01 10.81
CA SER A 270 -41.16 17.31 10.40
C SER A 270 -40.84 15.92 9.87
N ASN A 271 -41.05 14.89 10.68
CA ASN A 271 -41.55 13.60 10.20
C ASN A 271 -42.09 12.71 11.34
N SER A 272 -43.30 12.97 11.68
CA SER A 272 -44.18 12.00 12.31
C SER A 272 -45.39 11.81 11.42
N LYS A 273 -45.45 10.69 10.70
CA LYS A 273 -46.68 9.97 10.28
C LYS A 273 -46.41 9.14 9.05
N LEU A 274 -46.27 7.85 9.30
CA LEU A 274 -46.78 6.78 8.44
C LEU A 274 -46.53 5.43 9.13
N GLN A 275 -47.28 5.20 10.19
CA GLN A 275 -47.60 3.84 10.63
C GLN A 275 -49.08 3.60 10.32
N SER A 276 -49.37 2.36 9.94
CA SER A 276 -50.65 1.68 9.88
C SER A 276 -51.43 1.79 8.56
N SER A 277 -51.36 0.66 7.87
CA SER A 277 -52.45 -0.13 7.23
C SER A 277 -51.82 -1.03 6.18
N GLY A 278 -52.03 -2.35 6.08
CA GLY A 278 -53.14 -3.17 6.51
C GLY A 278 -52.81 -4.64 6.26
N LYS A 279 -53.37 -5.43 7.08
CA LYS A 279 -53.62 -6.83 6.83
C LYS A 279 -54.67 -7.02 5.74
N ALA A 280 -54.39 -7.86 4.76
CA ALA A 280 -55.32 -8.83 4.18
C ALA A 280 -54.51 -9.79 3.29
#